data_3061362fe2427a7a25181b95d684e440
#
_entry.id   3061362fe2427a7a25181b95d684e440
#
_cell.length_a   1.000
_cell.length_b   1.000
_cell.length_c   1.000
_cell.angle_alpha   90.00
_cell.angle_beta   90.00
_cell.angle_gamma   90.00
#
_symmetry.space_group_name_H-M   'P 1'
#
loop_
_entity.id
_entity.type
_entity.pdbx_description
1 polymer ?
#
loop_
_entity_poly.entity_id
_entity_poly.type
_entity_poly.pdbx_seq_one_letter_code
_entity_poly.pdbx_strand_id
1 'polypeptide(L)'
;MNPSESHPPYDVIIVGGSYAGLSCAMQLGRARRRVLVIDAGQRRNRYASHSHGFLTQDGRAPGDIAADGKRQVLAYATVSWREGRARQAAQTADGFEIMLDDGSRVQAARLVLAGGVVDELPPVEGLRERWGASAFHCPYCHGYELGQGRIGVIASSALSMHHALMLPDWGTVTLFLNGAFEPDAAQLAELARRGSTLERRLVARIEGVAEVVLEDGSRHAMAGLFVAPRTHQASPLAEQLGCAIDEGPMGPVVRTDETKATSVAGVFCCGDAGRAAGNVAFAVADGAMAGVAAHRSLMFGVAQAA
;
A
#
# COMPACT_ATOMS: atom_id res chain seq x y z
N MET A 1 4.28 -8.50 49.19
CA MET A 1 3.94 -8.98 47.84
C MET A 1 3.44 -7.78 47.09
N ASN A 2 4.24 -7.29 46.13
CA ASN A 2 3.79 -6.20 45.27
C ASN A 2 2.60 -6.69 44.42
N PRO A 3 1.55 -5.86 44.22
CA PRO A 3 0.48 -6.20 43.31
C PRO A 3 1.09 -6.43 41.94
N SER A 4 0.74 -7.55 41.29
CA SER A 4 1.21 -7.97 40.00
C SER A 4 1.08 -6.82 39.00
N GLU A 5 2.19 -6.30 38.53
CA GLU A 5 2.23 -5.52 37.29
C GLU A 5 1.66 -6.41 36.18
N SER A 6 0.41 -6.17 35.80
CA SER A 6 -0.26 -6.92 34.75
C SER A 6 0.35 -6.45 33.39
N HIS A 7 1.44 -7.07 33.01
CA HIS A 7 1.98 -6.84 31.67
C HIS A 7 0.92 -7.20 30.62
N PRO A 8 0.78 -6.39 29.55
CA PRO A 8 -0.15 -6.70 28.48
C PRO A 8 0.13 -8.09 27.90
N PRO A 9 -0.90 -8.83 27.44
CA PRO A 9 -0.75 -10.22 26.98
C PRO A 9 0.19 -10.36 25.78
N TYR A 10 0.35 -9.29 24.98
CA TYR A 10 1.26 -9.23 23.83
C TYR A 10 2.34 -8.17 24.03
N ASP A 11 3.53 -8.44 23.49
CA ASP A 11 4.60 -7.45 23.42
C ASP A 11 4.32 -6.46 22.27
N VAL A 12 3.81 -6.98 21.13
CA VAL A 12 3.48 -6.20 19.94
C VAL A 12 2.17 -6.68 19.31
N ILE A 13 1.29 -5.76 18.97
CA ILE A 13 0.18 -5.99 18.03
C ILE A 13 0.57 -5.40 16.69
N ILE A 14 0.35 -6.17 15.60
CA ILE A 14 0.51 -5.74 14.22
C ILE A 14 -0.87 -5.70 13.58
N VAL A 15 -1.29 -4.53 13.09
CA VAL A 15 -2.55 -4.36 12.36
C VAL A 15 -2.28 -4.35 10.86
N GLY A 16 -2.73 -5.41 10.19
CA GLY A 16 -2.49 -5.73 8.78
C GLY A 16 -1.53 -6.89 8.60
N GLY A 17 -2.03 -7.97 8.00
CA GLY A 17 -1.32 -9.24 7.81
C GLY A 17 -0.87 -9.49 6.37
N SER A 18 -0.64 -8.41 5.58
CA SER A 18 -0.02 -8.50 4.27
C SER A 18 1.51 -8.42 4.37
N TYR A 19 2.21 -8.18 3.27
CA TYR A 19 3.66 -8.30 3.15
C TYR A 19 4.45 -7.55 4.22
N ALA A 20 4.07 -6.30 4.55
CA ALA A 20 4.73 -5.52 5.58
C ALA A 20 4.50 -6.11 6.98
N GLY A 21 3.24 -6.43 7.32
CA GLY A 21 2.91 -7.05 8.60
C GLY A 21 3.53 -8.43 8.78
N LEU A 22 3.55 -9.25 7.75
CA LEU A 22 4.21 -10.57 7.75
C LEU A 22 5.71 -10.45 8.00
N SER A 23 6.37 -9.52 7.29
CA SER A 23 7.80 -9.28 7.46
C SER A 23 8.13 -8.76 8.87
N CYS A 24 7.30 -7.87 9.41
CA CYS A 24 7.42 -7.38 10.78
C CYS A 24 7.26 -8.53 11.80
N ALA A 25 6.19 -9.33 11.65
CA ALA A 25 5.93 -10.48 12.53
C ALA A 25 7.05 -11.53 12.47
N MET A 26 7.68 -11.72 11.31
CA MET A 26 8.84 -12.58 11.16
C MET A 26 10.00 -12.15 12.06
N GLN A 27 10.38 -10.87 12.04
CA GLN A 27 11.47 -10.35 12.86
C GLN A 27 11.16 -10.48 14.36
N LEU A 28 9.94 -10.15 14.75
CA LEU A 28 9.51 -10.22 16.16
C LEU A 28 9.40 -11.66 16.65
N GLY A 29 8.89 -12.60 15.82
CA GLY A 29 8.85 -14.03 16.15
C GLY A 29 10.25 -14.62 16.32
N ARG A 30 11.21 -14.25 15.46
CA ARG A 30 12.62 -14.63 15.58
C ARG A 30 13.28 -14.05 16.83
N ALA A 31 12.82 -12.89 17.28
CA ALA A 31 13.22 -12.26 18.54
C ALA A 31 12.45 -12.83 19.77
N ARG A 32 11.62 -13.88 19.60
CA ARG A 32 10.83 -14.55 20.64
C ARG A 32 9.84 -13.62 21.35
N ARG A 33 9.36 -12.56 20.67
CA ARG A 33 8.35 -11.66 21.22
C ARG A 33 6.95 -12.25 21.04
N ARG A 34 6.06 -12.00 22.02
CA ARG A 34 4.64 -12.37 21.93
C ARG A 34 3.95 -11.40 20.99
N VAL A 35 3.58 -11.88 19.81
CA VAL A 35 3.02 -11.06 18.74
C VAL A 35 1.60 -11.50 18.41
N LEU A 36 0.70 -10.54 18.26
CA LEU A 36 -0.60 -10.75 17.65
C LEU A 36 -0.65 -10.01 16.31
N VAL A 37 -0.91 -10.73 15.23
CA VAL A 37 -1.27 -10.13 13.93
C VAL A 37 -2.78 -10.11 13.81
N ILE A 38 -3.36 -8.94 13.55
CA ILE A 38 -4.79 -8.75 13.26
C ILE A 38 -4.91 -8.44 11.76
N ASP A 39 -5.65 -9.25 11.00
CA ASP A 39 -5.76 -9.12 9.55
C ASP A 39 -7.19 -9.25 9.04
N ALA A 40 -7.62 -8.26 8.27
CA ALA A 40 -8.94 -8.26 7.62
C ALA A 40 -8.96 -9.02 6.28
N GLY A 41 -7.85 -9.62 5.85
CA GLY A 41 -7.77 -10.42 4.63
C GLY A 41 -7.83 -9.63 3.33
N GLN A 42 -7.65 -8.30 3.36
CA GLN A 42 -7.83 -7.42 2.20
C GLN A 42 -6.50 -6.79 1.73
N ARG A 43 -5.72 -7.54 0.95
CA ARG A 43 -4.48 -7.01 0.35
C ARG A 43 -4.81 -5.99 -0.76
N ARG A 44 -3.98 -4.96 -0.92
CA ARG A 44 -4.12 -3.96 -1.99
C ARG A 44 -4.07 -4.61 -3.37
N ASN A 45 -3.12 -5.53 -3.60
CA ASN A 45 -2.93 -6.22 -4.88
C ASN A 45 -3.78 -7.48 -5.06
N ARG A 46 -4.91 -7.61 -4.35
CA ARG A 46 -5.80 -8.78 -4.46
C ARG A 46 -6.45 -8.96 -5.82
N TYR A 47 -6.48 -7.91 -6.62
CA TYR A 47 -7.08 -7.91 -7.95
C TYR A 47 -6.11 -8.37 -9.05
N ALA A 48 -4.80 -8.38 -8.77
CA ALA A 48 -3.78 -8.81 -9.71
C ALA A 48 -3.64 -10.34 -9.68
N SER A 49 -3.51 -10.97 -10.85
CA SER A 49 -3.26 -12.42 -10.98
C SER A 49 -1.81 -12.78 -10.65
N HIS A 50 -0.87 -11.87 -10.96
CA HIS A 50 0.57 -12.06 -10.77
C HIS A 50 1.20 -10.86 -10.08
N SER A 51 2.31 -11.09 -9.39
CA SER A 51 3.14 -10.06 -8.75
C SER A 51 4.52 -10.08 -9.37
N HIS A 52 4.98 -8.93 -9.83
CA HIS A 52 6.29 -8.81 -10.47
C HIS A 52 7.23 -7.89 -9.71
N GLY A 53 8.54 -8.00 -10.01
CA GLY A 53 9.57 -7.17 -9.41
C GLY A 53 9.91 -7.50 -7.94
N PHE A 54 9.45 -8.64 -7.42
CA PHE A 54 9.87 -9.13 -6.11
C PHE A 54 10.81 -10.33 -6.28
N LEU A 55 12.09 -10.12 -6.01
CA LEU A 55 13.16 -11.10 -6.17
C LEU A 55 12.77 -12.44 -5.53
N THR A 56 12.99 -13.54 -6.24
CA THR A 56 12.62 -14.93 -5.89
C THR A 56 11.12 -15.25 -5.97
N GLN A 57 10.24 -14.26 -6.15
CA GLN A 57 8.79 -14.41 -6.22
C GLN A 57 8.18 -13.82 -7.50
N ASP A 58 9.02 -13.45 -8.46
CA ASP A 58 8.59 -12.85 -9.72
C ASP A 58 7.62 -13.75 -10.47
N GLY A 59 6.50 -13.19 -10.95
CA GLY A 59 5.46 -13.92 -11.66
C GLY A 59 4.53 -14.78 -10.80
N ARG A 60 4.71 -14.83 -9.47
CA ARG A 60 3.84 -15.60 -8.58
C ARG A 60 2.52 -14.86 -8.27
N ALA A 61 1.47 -15.63 -8.02
CA ALA A 61 0.21 -15.07 -7.54
C ALA A 61 0.39 -14.36 -6.19
N PRO A 62 -0.12 -13.11 -6.02
CA PRO A 62 0.03 -12.37 -4.76
C PRO A 62 -0.53 -13.10 -3.55
N GLY A 63 -1.60 -13.89 -3.76
CA GLY A 63 -2.22 -14.73 -2.73
C GLY A 63 -1.28 -15.79 -2.19
N ASP A 64 -0.56 -16.47 -3.09
CA ASP A 64 0.35 -17.57 -2.72
C ASP A 64 1.57 -17.04 -1.95
N ILE A 65 2.11 -15.90 -2.38
CA ILE A 65 3.22 -15.25 -1.66
C ILE A 65 2.80 -14.92 -0.22
N ALA A 66 1.61 -14.33 -0.05
CA ALA A 66 1.12 -13.97 1.28
C ALA A 66 0.79 -15.21 2.13
N ALA A 67 0.23 -16.27 1.54
CA ALA A 67 -0.07 -17.52 2.23
C ALA A 67 1.21 -18.23 2.70
N ASP A 68 2.24 -18.27 1.86
CA ASP A 68 3.56 -18.79 2.23
C ASP A 68 4.17 -17.99 3.38
N GLY A 69 4.10 -16.66 3.31
CA GLY A 69 4.57 -15.79 4.39
C GLY A 69 3.82 -16.03 5.70
N LYS A 70 2.48 -16.14 5.65
CA LYS A 70 1.65 -16.47 6.83
C LYS A 70 2.04 -17.80 7.44
N ARG A 71 2.24 -18.84 6.63
CA ARG A 71 2.67 -20.16 7.10
C ARG A 71 4.02 -20.09 7.81
N GLN A 72 4.99 -19.39 7.23
CA GLN A 72 6.33 -19.21 7.83
C GLN A 72 6.27 -18.45 9.16
N VAL A 73 5.48 -17.41 9.25
CA VAL A 73 5.33 -16.60 10.45
C VAL A 73 4.66 -17.39 11.57
N LEU A 74 3.63 -18.19 11.26
CA LEU A 74 2.90 -19.02 12.24
C LEU A 74 3.70 -20.24 12.71
N ALA A 75 4.83 -20.56 12.10
CA ALA A 75 5.76 -21.58 12.62
C ALA A 75 6.49 -21.10 13.90
N TYR A 76 6.48 -19.80 14.22
CA TYR A 76 7.01 -19.28 15.47
C TYR A 76 5.94 -19.35 16.56
N ALA A 77 6.18 -20.16 17.59
CA ALA A 77 5.21 -20.42 18.67
C ALA A 77 4.75 -19.15 19.44
N THR A 78 5.49 -18.04 19.33
CA THR A 78 5.17 -16.77 19.99
C THR A 78 4.32 -15.84 19.13
N VAL A 79 3.98 -16.24 17.89
CA VAL A 79 3.16 -15.44 16.98
C VAL A 79 1.77 -16.03 16.89
N SER A 80 0.78 -15.20 17.20
CA SER A 80 -0.64 -15.50 17.06
C SER A 80 -1.26 -14.71 15.92
N TRP A 81 -2.32 -15.26 15.32
CA TRP A 81 -3.05 -14.64 14.23
C TRP A 81 -4.54 -14.56 14.57
N ARG A 82 -5.13 -13.39 14.31
CA ARG A 82 -6.56 -13.17 14.43
C ARG A 82 -7.12 -12.57 13.15
N GLU A 83 -8.10 -13.23 12.59
CA GLU A 83 -8.89 -12.67 11.49
C GLU A 83 -9.89 -11.66 12.06
N GLY A 84 -10.02 -10.52 11.40
CA GLY A 84 -10.89 -9.43 11.83
C GLY A 84 -10.30 -8.06 11.50
N ARG A 85 -11.09 -7.05 11.71
CA ARG A 85 -10.71 -5.65 11.46
C ARG A 85 -10.53 -4.90 12.77
N ALA A 86 -9.37 -4.31 12.97
CA ALA A 86 -9.15 -3.34 14.04
C ALA A 86 -9.91 -2.05 13.73
N ARG A 87 -10.79 -1.61 14.65
CA ARG A 87 -11.69 -0.46 14.49
C ARG A 87 -11.27 0.75 15.28
N GLN A 88 -10.74 0.50 16.49
CA GLN A 88 -10.31 1.56 17.37
C GLN A 88 -8.96 1.21 17.98
N ALA A 89 -8.16 2.24 18.25
CA ALA A 89 -6.93 2.16 18.99
C ALA A 89 -6.89 3.27 20.03
N ALA A 90 -6.44 2.93 21.21
CA ALA A 90 -6.24 3.90 22.29
C ALA A 90 -4.92 3.62 23.01
N GLN A 91 -4.25 4.67 23.46
CA GLN A 91 -3.10 4.56 24.35
C GLN A 91 -3.60 4.30 25.77
N THR A 92 -2.91 3.41 26.49
CA THR A 92 -3.15 3.07 27.90
C THR A 92 -1.91 3.36 28.74
N ALA A 93 -1.99 3.19 30.05
CA ALA A 93 -0.83 3.37 30.94
C ALA A 93 0.32 2.42 30.58
N ASP A 94 0.01 1.18 30.12
CA ASP A 94 0.98 0.12 29.86
C ASP A 94 1.24 -0.14 28.37
N GLY A 95 0.72 0.68 27.47
CA GLY A 95 0.88 0.51 26.03
C GLY A 95 -0.35 0.91 25.22
N PHE A 96 -0.96 -0.03 24.48
CA PHE A 96 -2.06 0.23 23.55
C PHE A 96 -3.15 -0.82 23.69
N GLU A 97 -4.40 -0.39 23.53
CA GLU A 97 -5.57 -1.24 23.41
C GLU A 97 -6.16 -1.11 22.01
N ILE A 98 -6.46 -2.24 21.39
CA ILE A 98 -7.13 -2.32 20.08
C ILE A 98 -8.49 -2.98 20.26
N MET A 99 -9.54 -2.33 19.75
CA MET A 99 -10.88 -2.92 19.64
C MET A 99 -11.11 -3.40 18.20
N LEU A 100 -11.57 -4.65 18.09
CA LEU A 100 -11.92 -5.28 16.81
C LEU A 100 -13.40 -5.04 16.45
N ASP A 101 -13.76 -5.39 15.22
CA ASP A 101 -15.13 -5.29 14.68
C ASP A 101 -16.16 -6.20 15.38
N ASP A 102 -15.72 -7.27 16.06
CA ASP A 102 -16.55 -8.12 16.91
C ASP A 102 -16.71 -7.59 18.37
N GLY A 103 -16.20 -6.40 18.64
CA GLY A 103 -16.24 -5.75 19.96
C GLY A 103 -15.19 -6.25 20.95
N SER A 104 -14.42 -7.26 20.63
CA SER A 104 -13.35 -7.75 21.52
C SER A 104 -12.19 -6.76 21.59
N ARG A 105 -11.45 -6.79 22.70
CA ARG A 105 -10.32 -5.92 22.99
C ARG A 105 -9.05 -6.72 23.24
N VAL A 106 -7.93 -6.23 22.76
CA VAL A 106 -6.60 -6.81 22.96
C VAL A 106 -5.60 -5.72 23.27
N GLN A 107 -4.58 -6.05 24.05
CA GLN A 107 -3.60 -5.08 24.53
C GLN A 107 -2.17 -5.53 24.22
N ALA A 108 -1.29 -4.55 23.94
CA ALA A 108 0.13 -4.77 23.74
C ALA A 108 0.96 -3.57 24.21
N ALA A 109 2.24 -3.81 24.50
CA ALA A 109 3.17 -2.77 24.86
C ALA A 109 3.56 -1.87 23.66
N ARG A 110 3.50 -2.41 22.42
CA ARG A 110 3.81 -1.69 21.18
C ARG A 110 2.79 -1.99 20.09
N LEU A 111 2.65 -1.06 19.16
CA LEU A 111 1.73 -1.18 18.03
C LEU A 111 2.46 -0.95 16.70
N VAL A 112 2.18 -1.81 15.71
CA VAL A 112 2.65 -1.64 14.34
C VAL A 112 1.46 -1.49 13.40
N LEU A 113 1.38 -0.38 12.70
CA LEU A 113 0.35 -0.09 11.70
C LEU A 113 0.87 -0.53 10.33
N ALA A 114 0.34 -1.64 9.83
CA ALA A 114 0.67 -2.25 8.53
C ALA A 114 -0.58 -2.38 7.64
N GLY A 115 -1.59 -1.53 7.87
CA GLY A 115 -2.91 -1.61 7.23
C GLY A 115 -2.91 -1.29 5.74
N GLY A 116 -1.89 -0.60 5.24
CA GLY A 116 -1.79 -0.18 3.84
C GLY A 116 -2.79 0.93 3.49
N VAL A 117 -3.07 1.06 2.18
CA VAL A 117 -3.95 2.09 1.62
C VAL A 117 -5.04 1.49 0.74
N VAL A 118 -6.06 2.30 0.46
CA VAL A 118 -7.13 2.01 -0.51
C VAL A 118 -6.99 2.98 -1.68
N ASP A 119 -7.06 2.44 -2.91
CA ASP A 119 -7.02 3.21 -4.13
C ASP A 119 -8.42 3.76 -4.47
N GLU A 120 -8.51 5.07 -4.65
CA GLU A 120 -9.66 5.77 -5.22
C GLU A 120 -9.39 6.05 -6.70
N LEU A 121 -10.16 5.40 -7.57
CA LEU A 121 -10.04 5.56 -9.02
C LEU A 121 -10.90 6.72 -9.51
N PRO A 122 -10.50 7.41 -10.60
CA PRO A 122 -11.36 8.38 -11.25
C PRO A 122 -12.67 7.70 -11.72
N PRO A 123 -13.79 8.44 -11.74
CA PRO A 123 -15.10 7.89 -12.04
C PRO A 123 -15.31 7.65 -13.56
N VAL A 124 -14.46 6.79 -14.14
CA VAL A 124 -14.57 6.35 -15.54
C VAL A 124 -15.25 4.99 -15.57
N GLU A 125 -16.36 4.89 -16.28
CA GLU A 125 -17.11 3.65 -16.44
C GLU A 125 -16.20 2.53 -16.99
N GLY A 126 -16.29 1.34 -16.41
CA GLY A 126 -15.50 0.18 -16.82
C GLY A 126 -14.04 0.16 -16.31
N LEU A 127 -13.55 1.21 -15.65
CA LEU A 127 -12.17 1.24 -15.14
C LEU A 127 -11.99 0.32 -13.91
N ARG A 128 -12.96 0.35 -12.99
CA ARG A 128 -12.91 -0.43 -11.74
C ARG A 128 -12.87 -1.94 -11.99
N GLU A 129 -13.61 -2.41 -12.97
CA GLU A 129 -13.69 -3.83 -13.35
C GLU A 129 -12.36 -4.34 -13.92
N ARG A 130 -11.52 -3.43 -14.38
CA ARG A 130 -10.19 -3.71 -14.99
C ARG A 130 -9.04 -3.48 -14.04
N TRP A 131 -9.32 -2.94 -12.86
CA TRP A 131 -8.28 -2.63 -11.87
C TRP A 131 -7.54 -3.88 -11.41
N GLY A 132 -6.22 -3.89 -11.59
CA GLY A 132 -5.34 -5.01 -11.30
C GLY A 132 -5.31 -6.11 -12.37
N ALA A 133 -6.20 -6.06 -13.38
CA ALA A 133 -6.23 -7.03 -14.50
C ALA A 133 -5.65 -6.45 -15.79
N SER A 134 -6.10 -5.26 -16.20
CA SER A 134 -5.60 -4.54 -17.37
C SER A 134 -5.51 -3.01 -17.15
N ALA A 135 -5.86 -2.54 -15.97
CA ALA A 135 -5.61 -1.18 -15.51
C ALA A 135 -4.79 -1.22 -14.21
N PHE A 136 -3.71 -0.46 -14.14
CA PHE A 136 -2.66 -0.56 -13.13
C PHE A 136 -2.21 0.83 -12.66
N HIS A 137 -1.48 0.86 -11.53
CA HIS A 137 -0.82 2.09 -11.06
C HIS A 137 0.71 2.04 -11.19
N CYS A 138 1.30 0.84 -11.24
CA CYS A 138 2.75 0.65 -11.11
C CYS A 138 3.36 0.15 -12.42
N PRO A 139 4.13 0.96 -13.16
CA PRO A 139 4.79 0.54 -14.39
C PRO A 139 5.76 -0.62 -14.20
N TYR A 140 6.56 -0.59 -13.14
CA TYR A 140 7.51 -1.67 -12.82
C TYR A 140 6.85 -3.00 -12.45
N CYS A 141 5.57 -2.96 -12.07
CA CYS A 141 4.85 -4.15 -11.65
C CYS A 141 4.10 -4.84 -12.81
N HIS A 142 3.77 -4.09 -13.88
CA HIS A 142 2.91 -4.60 -14.94
C HIS A 142 3.26 -4.11 -16.36
N GLY A 143 4.22 -3.20 -16.51
CA GLY A 143 4.56 -2.63 -17.82
C GLY A 143 5.20 -3.63 -18.76
N TYR A 144 6.05 -4.52 -18.23
CA TYR A 144 6.77 -5.51 -19.01
C TYR A 144 5.84 -6.50 -19.74
N GLU A 145 4.78 -6.92 -19.07
CA GLU A 145 3.80 -7.88 -19.56
C GLU A 145 2.90 -7.33 -20.69
N LEU A 146 2.93 -6.00 -20.92
CA LEU A 146 2.21 -5.38 -22.04
C LEU A 146 2.92 -5.53 -23.39
N GLY A 147 4.10 -6.18 -23.43
CA GLY A 147 4.75 -6.65 -24.65
C GLY A 147 5.12 -5.53 -25.63
N GLN A 148 5.50 -4.33 -25.13
CA GLN A 148 5.77 -3.12 -25.91
C GLN A 148 4.55 -2.64 -26.73
N GLY A 149 3.37 -3.02 -26.34
CA GLY A 149 2.11 -2.65 -27.00
C GLY A 149 1.73 -1.18 -26.81
N ARG A 150 0.50 -0.85 -27.19
CA ARG A 150 -0.08 0.48 -26.98
C ARG A 150 -0.55 0.61 -25.55
N ILE A 151 -0.07 1.61 -24.84
CA ILE A 151 -0.35 1.86 -23.43
C ILE A 151 -1.16 3.14 -23.29
N GLY A 152 -2.30 3.06 -22.62
CA GLY A 152 -3.11 4.22 -22.27
C GLY A 152 -2.81 4.72 -20.87
N VAL A 153 -2.69 6.03 -20.71
CA VAL A 153 -2.68 6.69 -19.38
C VAL A 153 -3.99 7.44 -19.24
N ILE A 154 -4.85 7.03 -18.30
CA ILE A 154 -6.08 7.77 -17.98
C ILE A 154 -5.73 8.79 -16.90
N ALA A 155 -5.78 10.06 -17.25
CA ALA A 155 -5.43 11.11 -16.30
C ALA A 155 -6.48 11.23 -15.18
N SER A 156 -5.99 11.39 -13.97
CA SER A 156 -6.78 11.69 -12.75
C SER A 156 -6.37 13.03 -12.15
N SER A 157 -5.17 13.52 -12.45
CA SER A 157 -4.60 14.79 -12.04
C SER A 157 -3.32 15.06 -12.84
N ALA A 158 -2.65 16.17 -12.58
CA ALA A 158 -1.33 16.49 -13.17
C ALA A 158 -0.25 15.43 -12.82
N LEU A 159 -0.42 14.64 -11.76
CA LEU A 159 0.48 13.53 -11.43
C LEU A 159 0.54 12.47 -12.54
N SER A 160 -0.50 12.36 -13.37
CA SER A 160 -0.55 11.44 -14.52
C SER A 160 0.53 11.73 -15.57
N MET A 161 1.12 12.94 -15.58
CA MET A 161 2.31 13.25 -16.39
C MET A 161 3.48 12.32 -16.09
N HIS A 162 3.66 11.93 -14.81
CA HIS A 162 4.71 10.98 -14.42
C HIS A 162 4.59 9.65 -15.19
N HIS A 163 3.38 9.08 -15.26
CA HIS A 163 3.14 7.87 -16.06
C HIS A 163 3.38 8.11 -17.55
N ALA A 164 2.86 9.20 -18.12
CA ALA A 164 2.99 9.50 -19.53
C ALA A 164 4.44 9.71 -19.98
N LEU A 165 5.31 10.19 -19.09
CA LEU A 165 6.74 10.38 -19.34
C LEU A 165 7.57 9.12 -19.08
N MET A 166 7.14 8.25 -18.18
CA MET A 166 7.86 7.03 -17.81
C MET A 166 7.57 5.88 -18.76
N LEU A 167 6.31 5.65 -19.09
CA LEU A 167 5.83 4.48 -19.81
C LEU A 167 6.33 4.30 -21.25
N PRO A 168 6.87 5.31 -21.95
CA PRO A 168 7.52 5.08 -23.26
C PRO A 168 8.68 4.07 -23.23
N ASP A 169 9.22 3.73 -22.08
CA ASP A 169 10.22 2.66 -21.96
C ASP A 169 9.59 1.24 -22.06
N TRP A 170 8.26 1.14 -21.93
CA TRP A 170 7.52 -0.13 -22.03
C TRP A 170 6.62 -0.25 -23.26
N GLY A 171 6.37 0.84 -24.01
CA GLY A 171 5.52 0.76 -25.22
C GLY A 171 5.15 2.12 -25.76
N THR A 172 4.20 2.14 -26.70
CA THR A 172 3.70 3.37 -27.31
C THR A 172 2.60 3.98 -26.46
N VAL A 173 2.80 5.21 -25.96
CA VAL A 173 1.95 5.82 -24.95
C VAL A 173 0.97 6.84 -25.52
N THR A 174 -0.28 6.77 -25.08
CA THR A 174 -1.30 7.81 -25.25
C THR A 174 -1.76 8.29 -23.88
N LEU A 175 -1.57 9.58 -23.59
CA LEU A 175 -2.13 10.25 -22.43
C LEU A 175 -3.54 10.76 -22.75
N PHE A 176 -4.55 10.17 -22.17
CA PHE A 176 -5.94 10.63 -22.22
C PHE A 176 -6.14 11.63 -21.06
N LEU A 177 -6.23 12.93 -21.38
CA LEU A 177 -6.38 13.98 -20.35
C LEU A 177 -7.70 13.89 -19.58
N ASN A 178 -8.75 13.46 -20.26
CA ASN A 178 -10.07 13.25 -19.65
C ASN A 178 -10.56 14.46 -18.82
N GLY A 179 -10.17 15.67 -19.20
CA GLY A 179 -10.50 16.90 -18.47
C GLY A 179 -9.84 17.06 -17.09
N ALA A 180 -8.90 16.17 -16.71
CA ALA A 180 -8.32 16.16 -15.36
C ALA A 180 -7.37 17.32 -15.08
N PHE A 181 -6.65 17.80 -16.11
CA PHE A 181 -5.76 18.96 -16.06
C PHE A 181 -5.40 19.42 -17.49
N GLU A 182 -4.73 20.56 -17.59
CA GLU A 182 -4.18 21.06 -18.87
C GLU A 182 -2.65 21.15 -18.76
N PRO A 183 -1.89 20.41 -19.58
CA PRO A 183 -0.43 20.47 -19.60
C PRO A 183 0.06 21.84 -20.05
N ASP A 184 1.06 22.39 -19.38
CA ASP A 184 1.75 23.60 -19.83
C ASP A 184 2.69 23.33 -21.02
N ALA A 185 3.27 24.40 -21.59
CA ALA A 185 4.15 24.31 -22.76
C ALA A 185 5.40 23.43 -22.52
N ALA A 186 5.95 23.45 -21.30
CA ALA A 186 7.11 22.64 -20.95
C ALA A 186 6.72 21.14 -20.86
N GLN A 187 5.58 20.84 -20.27
CA GLN A 187 5.03 19.49 -20.18
C GLN A 187 4.69 18.92 -21.56
N LEU A 188 4.13 19.73 -22.47
CA LEU A 188 3.86 19.33 -23.85
C LEU A 188 5.14 19.03 -24.61
N ALA A 189 6.18 19.88 -24.45
CA ALA A 189 7.49 19.64 -25.06
C ALA A 189 8.12 18.33 -24.55
N GLU A 190 7.98 18.02 -23.27
CA GLU A 190 8.52 16.82 -22.67
C GLU A 190 7.75 15.56 -23.12
N LEU A 191 6.43 15.60 -23.25
CA LEU A 191 5.63 14.52 -23.84
C LEU A 191 6.10 14.23 -25.28
N ALA A 192 6.25 15.28 -26.08
CA ALA A 192 6.74 15.14 -27.47
C ALA A 192 8.16 14.55 -27.51
N ARG A 193 9.06 15.01 -26.66
CA ARG A 193 10.43 14.47 -26.55
C ARG A 193 10.44 12.98 -26.19
N ARG A 194 9.51 12.54 -25.34
CA ARG A 194 9.36 11.13 -24.94
C ARG A 194 8.55 10.30 -25.95
N GLY A 195 7.97 10.90 -26.99
CA GLY A 195 7.15 10.22 -27.97
C GLY A 195 5.76 9.83 -27.49
N SER A 196 5.28 10.41 -26.40
CA SER A 196 3.92 10.21 -25.91
C SER A 196 2.94 11.07 -26.71
N THR A 197 1.81 10.47 -27.13
CA THR A 197 0.72 11.20 -27.77
C THR A 197 -0.27 11.71 -26.73
N LEU A 198 -0.94 12.81 -27.05
CA LEU A 198 -1.92 13.45 -26.18
C LEU A 198 -3.31 13.36 -26.79
N GLU A 199 -4.29 12.87 -26.03
CA GLU A 199 -5.70 12.87 -26.34
C GLU A 199 -6.45 13.76 -25.35
N ARG A 200 -7.14 14.80 -25.88
CA ARG A 200 -7.82 15.82 -25.07
C ARG A 200 -9.28 15.55 -24.85
N ARG A 201 -9.91 14.75 -25.73
CA ARG A 201 -11.32 14.42 -25.64
C ARG A 201 -11.59 13.60 -24.36
N LEU A 202 -12.81 13.73 -23.86
CA LEU A 202 -13.25 13.02 -22.67
C LEU A 202 -13.41 11.53 -22.95
N VAL A 203 -13.05 10.74 -21.94
CA VAL A 203 -13.25 9.29 -21.92
C VAL A 203 -14.67 9.00 -21.46
N ALA A 204 -15.48 8.42 -22.32
CA ALA A 204 -16.83 8.00 -21.96
C ALA A 204 -16.80 6.75 -21.09
N ARG A 205 -16.04 5.73 -21.53
CA ARG A 205 -15.93 4.45 -20.82
C ARG A 205 -14.75 3.61 -21.31
N ILE A 206 -14.50 2.52 -20.60
CA ILE A 206 -13.51 1.51 -20.98
C ILE A 206 -14.23 0.17 -21.19
N GLU A 207 -13.99 -0.45 -22.34
CA GLU A 207 -14.60 -1.71 -22.77
C GLU A 207 -13.53 -2.80 -23.02
N GLY A 208 -14.00 -4.02 -23.31
CA GLY A 208 -13.12 -5.15 -23.62
C GLY A 208 -12.04 -5.37 -22.58
N VAL A 209 -10.81 -5.61 -22.99
CA VAL A 209 -9.65 -5.74 -22.08
C VAL A 209 -9.19 -4.34 -21.62
N ALA A 210 -8.90 -3.45 -22.55
CA ALA A 210 -8.41 -2.09 -22.27
C ALA A 210 -8.73 -1.14 -23.45
N GLU A 211 -9.94 -1.20 -23.99
CA GLU A 211 -10.37 -0.33 -25.06
C GLU A 211 -10.98 0.97 -24.52
N VAL A 212 -10.33 2.09 -24.79
CA VAL A 212 -10.81 3.42 -24.37
C VAL A 212 -11.78 3.94 -25.43
N VAL A 213 -13.02 4.21 -25.02
CA VAL A 213 -14.07 4.81 -25.84
C VAL A 213 -14.23 6.26 -25.44
N LEU A 214 -14.09 7.18 -26.39
CA LEU A 214 -14.25 8.61 -26.18
C LEU A 214 -15.73 9.04 -26.38
N GLU A 215 -16.08 10.24 -25.91
CA GLU A 215 -17.47 10.75 -26.02
C GLU A 215 -17.96 10.90 -27.47
N ASP A 216 -17.04 11.12 -28.43
CA ASP A 216 -17.40 11.18 -29.86
C ASP A 216 -17.57 9.79 -30.51
N GLY A 217 -17.46 8.72 -29.73
CA GLY A 217 -17.56 7.34 -30.18
C GLY A 217 -16.28 6.74 -30.75
N SER A 218 -15.18 7.51 -30.85
CA SER A 218 -13.90 6.96 -31.29
C SER A 218 -13.32 5.98 -30.27
N ARG A 219 -12.60 4.97 -30.75
CA ARG A 219 -12.15 3.81 -29.97
C ARG A 219 -10.64 3.63 -30.08
N HIS A 220 -10.00 3.41 -28.97
CA HIS A 220 -8.55 3.21 -28.85
C HIS A 220 -8.27 1.89 -28.14
N ALA A 221 -7.94 0.86 -28.90
CA ALA A 221 -7.52 -0.42 -28.31
C ALA A 221 -6.12 -0.29 -27.74
N MET A 222 -5.98 -0.59 -26.44
CA MET A 222 -4.71 -0.57 -25.69
C MET A 222 -4.35 -1.98 -25.22
N ALA A 223 -3.05 -2.25 -25.02
CA ALA A 223 -2.57 -3.47 -24.35
C ALA A 223 -2.87 -3.42 -22.85
N GLY A 224 -2.83 -2.23 -22.26
CA GLY A 224 -3.15 -1.97 -20.87
C GLY A 224 -3.25 -0.48 -20.57
N LEU A 225 -3.79 -0.18 -19.39
CA LEU A 225 -4.02 1.19 -18.93
C LEU A 225 -3.25 1.46 -17.64
N PHE A 226 -2.79 2.70 -17.48
CA PHE A 226 -2.22 3.19 -16.22
C PHE A 226 -3.02 4.37 -15.70
N VAL A 227 -3.17 4.39 -14.38
CA VAL A 227 -3.88 5.44 -13.65
C VAL A 227 -3.08 5.78 -12.39
N ALA A 228 -2.96 7.06 -12.07
CA ALA A 228 -2.47 7.51 -10.78
C ALA A 228 -3.68 7.67 -9.83
N PRO A 229 -4.02 6.68 -8.99
CA PRO A 229 -5.17 6.79 -8.10
C PRO A 229 -4.85 7.77 -6.97
N ARG A 230 -5.89 8.37 -6.38
CA ARG A 230 -5.76 8.92 -5.05
C ARG A 230 -5.78 7.79 -4.03
N THR A 231 -4.95 7.88 -2.99
CA THR A 231 -4.92 6.86 -1.93
C THR A 231 -5.41 7.43 -0.61
N HIS A 232 -6.07 6.56 0.16
CA HIS A 232 -6.51 6.85 1.53
C HIS A 232 -5.96 5.78 2.46
N GLN A 233 -5.73 6.13 3.73
CA GLN A 233 -5.38 5.14 4.74
C GLN A 233 -6.48 4.07 4.83
N ALA A 234 -6.11 2.78 4.80
CA ALA A 234 -7.08 1.68 4.91
C ALA A 234 -7.64 1.51 6.33
N SER A 235 -7.08 2.22 7.30
CA SER A 235 -7.45 2.15 8.71
C SER A 235 -7.37 3.54 9.36
N PRO A 236 -8.32 3.92 10.22
CA PRO A 236 -8.32 5.20 10.93
C PRO A 236 -7.38 5.21 12.14
N LEU A 237 -6.69 4.13 12.46
CA LEU A 237 -5.97 3.98 13.74
C LEU A 237 -4.83 4.97 13.90
N ALA A 238 -4.15 5.37 12.83
CA ALA A 238 -3.09 6.37 12.90
C ALA A 238 -3.62 7.74 13.36
N GLU A 239 -4.76 8.17 12.81
CA GLU A 239 -5.43 9.41 13.20
C GLU A 239 -5.96 9.36 14.63
N GLN A 240 -6.59 8.23 15.01
CA GLN A 240 -7.13 8.01 16.36
C GLN A 240 -6.04 8.09 17.43
N LEU A 241 -4.83 7.64 17.11
CA LEU A 241 -3.67 7.69 17.99
C LEU A 241 -2.95 9.05 17.97
N GLY A 242 -3.33 9.96 17.07
CA GLY A 242 -2.67 11.25 16.90
C GLY A 242 -1.32 11.18 16.18
N CYS A 243 -1.09 10.16 15.35
CA CYS A 243 0.09 10.10 14.50
C CYS A 243 0.10 11.26 13.51
N ALA A 244 1.27 11.86 13.30
CA ALA A 244 1.44 12.87 12.27
C ALA A 244 1.24 12.26 10.88
N ILE A 245 0.51 12.98 10.03
CA ILE A 245 0.20 12.59 8.65
C ILE A 245 0.81 13.64 7.72
N ASP A 246 1.50 13.19 6.68
CA ASP A 246 2.02 14.04 5.61
C ASP A 246 1.17 13.87 4.35
N GLU A 247 0.95 14.98 3.61
CA GLU A 247 0.35 14.91 2.28
C GLU A 247 1.39 14.44 1.27
N GLY A 248 1.19 13.23 0.75
CA GLY A 248 2.01 12.68 -0.34
C GLY A 248 1.40 12.97 -1.71
N PRO A 249 2.13 12.70 -2.80
CA PRO A 249 1.64 12.96 -4.17
C PRO A 249 0.34 12.25 -4.52
N MET A 250 0.10 11.06 -3.98
CA MET A 250 -1.11 10.28 -4.23
C MET A 250 -2.14 10.37 -3.10
N GLY A 251 -1.79 10.95 -1.95
CA GLY A 251 -2.66 11.06 -0.78
C GLY A 251 -1.88 10.96 0.54
N PRO A 252 -2.58 10.94 1.68
CA PRO A 252 -1.98 11.02 3.00
C PRO A 252 -1.15 9.78 3.33
N VAL A 253 0.03 9.99 3.94
CA VAL A 253 0.91 8.95 4.46
C VAL A 253 1.21 9.21 5.93
N VAL A 254 1.29 8.16 6.74
CA VAL A 254 1.71 8.29 8.13
C VAL A 254 3.19 8.66 8.16
N ARG A 255 3.52 9.79 8.83
CA ARG A 255 4.91 10.22 9.00
C ARG A 255 5.67 9.22 9.86
N THR A 256 6.83 8.79 9.35
CA THR A 256 7.75 7.93 10.08
C THR A 256 9.18 8.42 9.94
N ASP A 257 10.01 8.10 10.93
CA ASP A 257 11.45 8.22 10.80
C ASP A 257 12.06 7.07 9.96
N GLU A 258 13.38 7.05 9.85
CA GLU A 258 14.12 6.01 9.12
C GLU A 258 13.91 4.60 9.72
N THR A 259 13.60 4.50 10.99
CA THR A 259 13.35 3.24 11.71
C THR A 259 11.89 2.80 11.67
N LYS A 260 11.02 3.56 10.99
CA LYS A 260 9.56 3.35 10.92
C LYS A 260 8.81 3.68 12.21
N ALA A 261 9.42 4.42 13.14
CA ALA A 261 8.72 4.98 14.29
C ALA A 261 7.87 6.17 13.85
N THR A 262 6.63 6.25 14.34
CA THR A 262 5.73 7.38 14.11
C THR A 262 6.00 8.51 15.10
N SER A 263 5.28 9.62 15.00
CA SER A 263 5.30 10.70 15.99
C SER A 263 4.76 10.29 17.37
N VAL A 264 4.12 9.12 17.48
CA VAL A 264 3.58 8.58 18.73
C VAL A 264 4.50 7.51 19.28
N ALA A 265 5.05 7.74 20.47
CA ALA A 265 6.00 6.85 21.11
C ALA A 265 5.41 5.42 21.25
N GLY A 266 6.12 4.40 20.76
CA GLY A 266 5.69 3.02 20.79
C GLY A 266 4.78 2.58 19.65
N VAL A 267 4.44 3.49 18.70
CA VAL A 267 3.71 3.20 17.47
C VAL A 267 4.65 3.26 16.29
N PHE A 268 4.61 2.23 15.45
CA PHE A 268 5.39 2.11 14.21
C PHE A 268 4.43 2.00 13.03
N CYS A 269 4.86 2.44 11.83
CA CYS A 269 4.08 2.29 10.61
C CYS A 269 4.96 1.79 9.47
N CYS A 270 4.47 0.80 8.69
CA CYS A 270 5.22 0.20 7.60
C CYS A 270 4.35 -0.17 6.40
N GLY A 271 5.00 -0.33 5.24
CA GLY A 271 4.33 -0.56 3.96
C GLY A 271 3.64 0.70 3.44
N ASP A 272 2.64 0.51 2.57
CA ASP A 272 2.00 1.60 1.81
C ASP A 272 1.36 2.68 2.70
N ALA A 273 1.01 2.38 3.95
CA ALA A 273 0.47 3.37 4.90
C ALA A 273 1.49 4.46 5.29
N GLY A 274 2.78 4.15 5.28
CA GLY A 274 3.87 5.04 5.69
C GLY A 274 4.81 5.45 4.55
N ARG A 275 4.34 5.38 3.27
CA ARG A 275 5.18 5.77 2.12
C ARG A 275 4.37 6.15 0.89
N ALA A 276 4.91 7.08 0.10
CA ALA A 276 4.25 7.58 -1.11
C ALA A 276 4.28 6.58 -2.29
N ALA A 277 5.33 5.76 -2.40
CA ALA A 277 5.49 4.78 -3.48
C ALA A 277 5.62 3.37 -2.89
N GLY A 278 4.67 2.49 -3.21
CA GLY A 278 4.58 1.14 -2.67
C GLY A 278 4.77 0.05 -3.72
N ASN A 279 5.47 -1.01 -3.34
CA ASN A 279 5.48 -2.31 -3.99
C ASN A 279 5.74 -3.40 -2.95
N VAL A 280 5.68 -4.68 -3.36
CA VAL A 280 5.85 -5.81 -2.44
C VAL A 280 7.23 -5.81 -1.77
N ALA A 281 8.30 -5.56 -2.53
CA ALA A 281 9.67 -5.55 -2.01
C ALA A 281 9.87 -4.44 -0.96
N PHE A 282 9.36 -3.25 -1.22
CA PHE A 282 9.40 -2.15 -0.27
C PHE A 282 8.56 -2.42 0.98
N ALA A 283 7.39 -3.02 0.83
CA ALA A 283 6.55 -3.39 1.97
C ALA A 283 7.25 -4.42 2.88
N VAL A 284 7.92 -5.42 2.29
CA VAL A 284 8.72 -6.42 3.03
C VAL A 284 9.88 -5.76 3.77
N ALA A 285 10.63 -4.86 3.11
CA ALA A 285 11.74 -4.14 3.74
C ALA A 285 11.28 -3.26 4.91
N ASP A 286 10.23 -2.46 4.69
CA ASP A 286 9.65 -1.60 5.75
C ASP A 286 9.16 -2.42 6.95
N GLY A 287 8.51 -3.55 6.69
CA GLY A 287 8.05 -4.45 7.75
C GLY A 287 9.19 -5.01 8.59
N ALA A 288 10.29 -5.42 7.94
CA ALA A 288 11.48 -5.88 8.64
C ALA A 288 12.08 -4.77 9.52
N MET A 289 12.18 -3.55 9.00
CA MET A 289 12.69 -2.39 9.75
C MET A 289 11.81 -2.08 10.96
N ALA A 290 10.49 -1.99 10.76
CA ALA A 290 9.53 -1.75 11.85
C ALA A 290 9.59 -2.84 12.94
N GLY A 291 9.73 -4.12 12.54
CA GLY A 291 9.86 -5.23 13.48
C GLY A 291 11.11 -5.14 14.34
N VAL A 292 12.26 -4.81 13.73
CA VAL A 292 13.52 -4.58 14.45
C VAL A 292 13.41 -3.37 15.39
N ALA A 293 12.82 -2.26 14.91
CA ALA A 293 12.66 -1.06 15.72
C ALA A 293 11.71 -1.28 16.90
N ALA A 294 10.58 -1.93 16.68
CA ALA A 294 9.64 -2.30 17.74
C ALA A 294 10.31 -3.21 18.79
N HIS A 295 11.11 -4.20 18.36
CA HIS A 295 11.88 -5.04 19.26
C HIS A 295 12.88 -4.22 20.10
N ARG A 296 13.67 -3.34 19.45
CA ARG A 296 14.63 -2.48 20.16
C ARG A 296 13.97 -1.58 21.18
N SER A 297 12.79 -1.02 20.86
CA SER A 297 12.05 -0.16 21.77
C SER A 297 11.55 -0.87 23.04
N LEU A 298 11.32 -2.18 22.97
CA LEU A 298 10.97 -3.01 24.13
C LEU A 298 12.16 -3.25 25.06
N MET A 299 13.38 -3.23 24.54
CA MET A 299 14.61 -3.45 25.32
C MET A 299 15.19 -2.15 25.90
N PHE A 300 15.17 -1.09 25.12
CA PHE A 300 15.89 0.14 25.43
C PHE A 300 14.98 1.34 25.71
N GLY A 301 13.65 1.12 25.70
CA GLY A 301 12.66 2.19 25.77
C GLY A 301 12.39 2.81 24.40
N VAL A 302 11.35 3.62 24.30
CA VAL A 302 11.04 4.43 23.12
C VAL A 302 11.85 5.71 23.17
N ALA A 303 12.57 6.03 22.07
CA ALA A 303 13.17 7.34 21.93
C ALA A 303 12.04 8.39 21.97
N GLN A 304 12.21 9.45 22.74
CA GLN A 304 11.31 10.61 22.64
C GLN A 304 11.45 11.16 21.22
N ALA A 305 10.31 11.41 20.56
CA ALA A 305 10.30 12.10 19.28
C ALA A 305 10.95 13.48 19.48
N ALA A 306 11.97 13.77 18.65
CA ALA A 306 12.64 15.06 18.62
C ALA A 306 11.73 16.13 18.03
#